data_52bdeb6e231e3fdcf8427036c72cc44d
#
_entry.id   52bdeb6e231e3fdcf8427036c72cc44d
#
_cell.length_a   1.000
_cell.length_b   1.000
_cell.length_c   1.000
_cell.angle_alpha   90.00
_cell.angle_beta   90.00
_cell.angle_gamma   90.00
#
_symmetry.space_group_name_H-M   'P 1'
#
loop_
_entity.id
_entity.type
_entity.pdbx_description
1 polymer ?
#
loop_
_entity_poly.entity_id
_entity_poly.type
_entity_poly.pdbx_seq_one_letter_code
_entity_poly.pdbx_strand_id
1 'polypeptide(L)' 'MNLSAIRERVKALQGEIAELKAANEEYLNKHIHSTLVVLEQKERELRLQQILDELALLTRTKSV' A
#
# COMPACT_ATOMS: atom_id res chain seq x y z
N MET A 1 -8.92 3.72 -21.80
CA MET A 1 -7.85 3.89 -20.80
C MET A 1 -6.48 3.74 -21.44
N ASN A 2 -5.56 4.61 -21.10
CA ASN A 2 -4.20 4.58 -21.63
C ASN A 2 -3.36 3.56 -20.84
N LEU A 3 -2.76 2.59 -21.53
CA LEU A 3 -1.89 1.58 -20.92
C LEU A 3 -0.71 2.21 -20.17
N SER A 4 -0.17 3.30 -20.72
CA SER A 4 0.94 4.02 -20.10
C SER A 4 0.55 4.58 -18.75
N ALA A 5 -0.64 5.17 -18.66
CA ALA A 5 -1.15 5.71 -17.39
C ALA A 5 -1.38 4.60 -16.37
N ILE A 6 -1.89 3.44 -16.81
CA ILE A 6 -2.08 2.28 -15.93
C ILE A 6 -0.74 1.77 -15.38
N ARG A 7 0.27 1.67 -16.24
CA ARG A 7 1.60 1.22 -15.83
C ARG A 7 2.23 2.18 -14.82
N GLU A 8 2.10 3.48 -15.06
CA GLU A 8 2.62 4.49 -14.14
C GLU A 8 1.92 4.40 -12.79
N ARG A 9 0.60 4.21 -12.79
CA ARG A 9 -0.16 4.06 -11.55
C ARG A 9 0.26 2.81 -10.80
N VAL A 10 0.44 1.68 -11.49
CA VAL A 10 0.91 0.43 -10.88
C VAL A 10 2.28 0.63 -10.25
N LYS A 11 3.21 1.28 -10.93
CA LYS A 11 4.54 1.57 -10.39
C LYS A 11 4.47 2.42 -9.13
N ALA A 12 3.64 3.46 -9.15
CA ALA A 12 3.47 4.33 -7.98
C ALA A 12 2.92 3.56 -6.79
N LEU A 13 1.93 2.69 -7.02
CA LEU A 13 1.34 1.87 -5.96
C LEU A 13 2.34 0.85 -5.42
N GLN A 14 3.14 0.25 -6.28
CA GLN A 14 4.18 -0.70 -5.85
C GLN A 14 5.24 -0.02 -5.00
N GLY A 15 5.62 1.21 -5.35
CA GLY A 15 6.53 2.03 -4.55
C GLY A 15 5.95 2.32 -3.18
N GLU A 16 4.68 2.68 -3.12
CA GLU A 16 4.00 2.94 -1.86
C GLU A 16 3.91 1.67 -0.99
N ILE A 17 3.64 0.52 -1.59
CA ILE A 17 3.64 -0.77 -0.89
C ILE A 17 5.01 -1.03 -0.25
N ALA A 18 6.09 -0.78 -0.98
CA ALA A 18 7.45 -0.99 -0.45
C ALA A 18 7.71 -0.10 0.77
N GLU A 19 7.28 1.16 0.73
CA GLU A 19 7.41 2.08 1.85
C GLU A 19 6.58 1.62 3.05
N LEU A 20 5.36 1.17 2.81
CA LEU A 20 4.48 0.68 3.87
C LEU A 20 5.03 -0.59 4.52
N LYS A 21 5.60 -1.48 3.73
CA LYS A 21 6.24 -2.70 4.26
C LYS A 21 7.44 -2.38 5.12
N ALA A 22 8.28 -1.43 4.70
CA ALA A 22 9.43 -1.00 5.49
C ALA A 22 8.99 -0.41 6.83
N ALA A 23 7.97 0.44 6.81
CA ALA A 23 7.41 1.02 8.03
C ALA A 23 6.82 -0.06 8.96
N ASN A 24 6.16 -1.06 8.37
CA ASN A 24 5.57 -2.17 9.11
C ASN A 24 6.65 -3.03 9.79
N GLU A 25 7.75 -3.31 9.09
CA GLU A 25 8.88 -4.04 9.67
C GLU A 25 9.49 -3.30 10.85
N GLU A 26 9.66 -2.00 10.72
CA GLU A 26 10.16 -1.16 11.78
C GLU A 26 9.23 -1.18 12.99
N TYR A 27 7.92 -1.12 12.76
CA TYR A 27 6.91 -1.22 13.81
C TYR A 27 7.02 -2.56 14.54
N LEU A 28 7.13 -3.67 13.80
CA LEU A 28 7.20 -5.02 14.38
C LEU A 28 8.49 -5.26 15.16
N ASN A 29 9.56 -4.56 14.84
CA ASN A 29 10.83 -4.67 15.54
C ASN A 29 10.86 -3.95 16.90
N LYS A 30 9.88 -3.12 17.18
CA LYS A 30 9.78 -2.41 18.45
C LYS A 30 8.84 -3.17 19.39
N HIS A 31 9.26 -3.30 20.64
CA HIS A 31 8.47 -4.01 21.64
C HIS A 31 7.43 -3.13 22.35
N ILE A 32 7.66 -1.83 22.35
CA ILE A 32 6.78 -0.87 23.01
C ILE A 32 6.27 0.12 21.98
N HIS A 33 4.95 0.29 21.93
CA HIS A 33 4.29 1.21 20.99
C HIS A 33 3.42 2.19 21.75
N SER A 34 3.57 3.48 21.45
CA SER A 34 2.66 4.49 21.97
C SER A 34 1.31 4.38 21.26
N THR A 35 0.27 4.98 21.84
CA THR A 35 -1.06 5.01 21.24
C THR A 35 -1.01 5.63 19.85
N LEU A 36 -0.24 6.71 19.70
CA LEU A 36 -0.11 7.40 18.42
C LEU A 36 0.52 6.49 17.36
N VAL A 37 1.57 5.74 17.73
CA VAL A 37 2.24 4.82 16.81
C VAL A 37 1.30 3.69 16.38
N VAL A 38 0.48 3.18 17.30
CA VAL A 38 -0.52 2.15 16.99
C VAL A 38 -1.55 2.69 15.98
N LEU A 39 -2.01 3.93 16.16
CA LEU A 39 -2.95 4.54 15.24
C LEU A 39 -2.34 4.75 13.86
N GLU A 40 -1.08 5.18 13.80
CA GLU A 40 -0.36 5.32 12.54
C GLU A 40 -0.24 3.98 11.81
N GLN A 41 0.01 2.90 12.56
CA GLN A 41 0.09 1.56 11.97
C GLN A 41 -1.26 1.13 11.39
N LYS A 42 -2.36 1.41 12.07
CA LYS A 42 -3.70 1.12 11.56
C LYS A 42 -3.99 1.89 10.27
N GLU A 43 -3.60 3.15 10.21
CA GLU A 43 -3.74 3.95 9.00
C GLU A 43 -2.96 3.36 7.84
N ARG A 44 -1.74 2.88 8.10
CA ARG A 44 -0.92 2.21 7.09
C ARG A 44 -1.59 0.92 6.59
N GLU A 45 -2.17 0.14 7.49
CA GLU A 45 -2.89 -1.09 7.12
C GLU A 45 -4.09 -0.78 6.24
N LEU A 46 -4.86 0.25 6.56
CA LEU A 46 -5.99 0.69 5.75
C LEU A 46 -5.54 1.17 4.38
N ARG A 47 -4.45 1.95 4.34
CA ARG A 47 -3.92 2.42 3.07
C ARG A 47 -3.44 1.25 2.20
N LEU A 48 -2.77 0.27 2.80
CA LEU A 48 -2.33 -0.92 2.08
C LEU A 48 -3.52 -1.66 1.47
N GLN A 49 -4.61 -1.81 2.21
CA GLN A 49 -5.82 -2.45 1.71
C GLN A 49 -6.41 -1.69 0.52
N GLN A 50 -6.45 -0.35 0.60
CA GLN A 50 -6.91 0.50 -0.50
C GLN A 50 -6.05 0.30 -1.75
N ILE A 51 -4.73 0.21 -1.59
CA ILE A 51 -3.81 -0.02 -2.69
C ILE A 51 -4.06 -1.38 -3.34
N LEU A 52 -4.22 -2.42 -2.55
CA LEU A 52 -4.48 -3.77 -3.05
C LEU A 52 -5.81 -3.82 -3.80
N ASP A 53 -6.83 -3.13 -3.30
CA ASP A 53 -8.13 -3.04 -3.97
C ASP A 53 -8.00 -2.33 -5.33
N GLU A 54 -7.24 -1.24 -5.36
CA GLU A 54 -7.02 -0.51 -6.61
C GLU A 54 -6.26 -1.36 -7.63
N LEU A 55 -5.21 -2.07 -7.18
CA LEU A 55 -4.44 -2.95 -8.05
C LEU A 55 -5.32 -4.07 -8.62
N ALA A 56 -6.21 -4.62 -7.82
CA ALA A 56 -7.15 -5.64 -8.27
C ALA A 56 -8.06 -5.10 -9.37
N LEU A 57 -8.55 -3.87 -9.22
CA LEU A 57 -9.38 -3.22 -10.23
C LEU A 57 -8.61 -2.97 -11.53
N LEU A 58 -7.38 -2.50 -11.44
CA LEU A 58 -6.53 -2.25 -12.60
C LEU A 58 -6.21 -3.54 -13.34
N THR A 59 -5.95 -4.61 -12.62
CA THR A 59 -5.69 -5.93 -13.19
C THR A 59 -6.93 -6.47 -13.90
N ARG A 60 -8.09 -6.27 -13.31
CA ARG A 60 -9.37 -6.70 -13.87
C ARG A 60 -9.67 -5.97 -15.18
N THR A 61 -9.36 -4.68 -15.25
CA THR A 61 -9.51 -3.88 -16.46
C THR A 61 -8.64 -4.43 -17.60
N LYS A 62 -7.51 -4.99 -17.27
CA LYS A 62 -6.56 -5.55 -18.21
C LYS A 62 -7.03 -6.85 -18.85
N SER A 63 -7.90 -7.59 -18.20
CA SER A 63 -8.31 -8.91 -18.66
C SER A 63 -9.52 -8.89 -19.61
N VAL A 64 -9.99 -7.73 -20.01
CA VAL A 64 -11.12 -7.61 -20.94
C VAL A 64 -10.70 -7.52 -22.42
#